data_c8971598f4990c226df2ec8f3125e720
#
_entry.id   c8971598f4990c226df2ec8f3125e720
#
_cell.length_a   1.000
_cell.length_b   1.000
_cell.length_c   1.000
_cell.angle_alpha   90.00
_cell.angle_beta   90.00
_cell.angle_gamma   90.00
#
_symmetry.space_group_name_H-M   'P 1'
#
loop_
_entity.id
_entity.type
_entity.pdbx_description
1 polymer ?
#
loop_
_entity_poly.entity_id
_entity_poly.type
_entity_poly.pdbx_seq_one_letter_code
_entity_poly.pdbx_strand_id
1 'polypeptide(L)'
;IEGDAGAPVSEEECRKLKEILPVIWDDLLPEAKAVIERQGVAYVDEEGDLVTSIVNGKDCVFTCYGKNGMCQCAVEKAFREGKIDFYKPVSCHLYPVRLKEYKDFAAVNYHRWKICKAAEVLGRREKVRVYEFLKEPLIRRFGEKWYNDLCEAAEAYLKEYGK
;
A
#
# COMPACT_ATOMS: atom_id res chain seq x y z
N ILE A 1 6.06 -7.67 -2.54
CA ILE A 1 6.31 -6.24 -2.74
C ILE A 1 7.52 -5.89 -1.88
N GLU A 2 8.56 -5.42 -2.51
CA GLU A 2 9.84 -5.09 -1.90
C GLU A 2 9.67 -3.96 -0.87
N GLY A 3 10.23 -4.10 0.32
CA GLY A 3 10.23 -3.09 1.37
C GLY A 3 11.21 -3.46 2.47
N ASP A 4 11.87 -2.47 3.02
CA ASP A 4 12.89 -2.66 4.06
C ASP A 4 12.33 -2.71 5.49
N ALA A 5 11.11 -2.19 5.69
CA ALA A 5 10.50 -2.05 7.02
C ALA A 5 9.02 -2.49 7.10
N GLY A 6 8.47 -3.19 6.11
CA GLY A 6 7.04 -3.51 6.07
C GLY A 6 6.15 -2.30 5.75
N ALA A 7 4.86 -2.52 5.63
CA ALA A 7 3.88 -1.47 5.37
C ALA A 7 3.14 -1.13 6.67
N PRO A 8 3.00 0.15 7.05
CA PRO A 8 2.23 0.54 8.22
C PRO A 8 0.80 0.01 8.17
N VAL A 9 0.31 -0.52 9.28
CA VAL A 9 -1.06 -1.04 9.42
C VAL A 9 -1.67 -0.57 10.73
N SER A 10 -2.98 -0.34 10.73
CA SER A 10 -3.70 -0.11 11.98
C SER A 10 -3.93 -1.43 12.74
N GLU A 11 -4.29 -1.36 14.02
CA GLU A 11 -4.69 -2.53 14.79
C GLU A 11 -5.90 -3.25 14.17
N GLU A 12 -6.84 -2.49 13.62
CA GLU A 12 -8.00 -3.03 12.92
C GLU A 12 -7.59 -3.77 11.65
N GLU A 13 -6.73 -3.19 10.84
CA GLU A 13 -6.19 -3.85 9.64
C GLU A 13 -5.38 -5.09 10.00
N CYS A 14 -4.60 -5.05 11.09
CA CYS A 14 -3.88 -6.23 11.59
C CYS A 14 -4.85 -7.35 11.99
N ARG A 15 -5.98 -7.03 12.65
CA ARG A 15 -7.03 -8.02 12.95
C ARG A 15 -7.62 -8.61 11.69
N LYS A 16 -7.98 -7.77 10.71
CA LYS A 16 -8.48 -8.22 9.41
C LYS A 16 -7.50 -9.13 8.67
N LEU A 17 -6.21 -8.78 8.67
CA LEU A 17 -5.16 -9.62 8.08
C LEU A 17 -5.08 -11.01 8.74
N LYS A 18 -5.26 -11.08 10.06
CA LYS A 18 -5.32 -12.36 10.80
C LYS A 18 -6.57 -13.17 10.46
N GLU A 19 -7.74 -12.52 10.37
CA GLU A 19 -9.01 -13.15 10.02
C GLU A 19 -8.99 -13.80 8.64
N ILE A 20 -8.41 -13.12 7.64
CA ILE A 20 -8.36 -13.61 6.26
C ILE A 20 -7.20 -14.57 5.98
N LEU A 21 -6.26 -14.71 6.92
CA LEU A 21 -5.04 -15.51 6.73
C LEU A 21 -5.33 -16.95 6.28
N PRO A 22 -6.31 -17.69 6.85
CA PRO A 22 -6.62 -19.04 6.38
C PRO A 22 -7.04 -19.11 4.91
N VAL A 23 -7.71 -18.07 4.40
CA VAL A 23 -8.20 -18.02 3.01
C VAL A 23 -7.06 -17.84 2.00
N ILE A 24 -6.01 -17.12 2.39
CA ILE A 24 -4.88 -16.79 1.53
C ILE A 24 -3.64 -17.65 1.79
N TRP A 25 -3.71 -18.56 2.77
CA TRP A 25 -2.55 -19.33 3.24
C TRP A 25 -1.84 -20.09 2.13
N ASP A 26 -2.60 -20.76 1.25
CA ASP A 26 -2.02 -21.56 0.17
C ASP A 26 -1.33 -20.73 -0.92
N ASP A 27 -1.68 -19.47 -1.04
CA ASP A 27 -1.04 -18.52 -1.98
C ASP A 27 0.30 -17.98 -1.45
N LEU A 28 0.58 -18.13 -0.14
CA LEU A 28 1.78 -17.58 0.48
C LEU A 28 3.02 -18.46 0.23
N LEU A 29 4.17 -17.80 0.09
CA LEU A 29 5.46 -18.47 -0.06
C LEU A 29 5.84 -19.23 1.23
N PRO A 30 6.59 -20.34 1.16
CA PRO A 30 7.01 -21.11 2.33
C PRO A 30 7.75 -20.25 3.37
N GLU A 31 8.62 -19.36 2.92
CA GLU A 31 9.39 -18.45 3.77
C GLU A 31 8.48 -17.44 4.48
N ALA A 32 7.44 -16.98 3.81
CA ALA A 32 6.45 -16.08 4.39
C ALA A 32 5.61 -16.78 5.47
N LYS A 33 5.20 -18.03 5.23
CA LYS A 33 4.51 -18.86 6.23
C LYS A 33 5.35 -19.03 7.48
N ALA A 34 6.63 -19.38 7.35
CA ALA A 34 7.55 -19.52 8.47
C ALA A 34 7.72 -18.21 9.28
N VAL A 35 7.73 -17.05 8.61
CA VAL A 35 7.77 -15.75 9.28
C VAL A 35 6.48 -15.49 10.04
N ILE A 36 5.32 -15.74 9.41
CA ILE A 36 4.00 -15.53 10.03
C ILE A 36 3.82 -16.44 11.25
N GLU A 37 4.23 -17.69 11.18
CA GLU A 37 4.17 -18.65 12.32
C GLU A 37 5.03 -18.18 13.49
N ARG A 38 6.19 -17.58 13.23
CA ARG A 38 7.13 -17.12 14.25
C ARG A 38 6.73 -15.80 14.90
N GLN A 39 6.32 -14.79 14.12
CA GLN A 39 6.11 -13.43 14.61
C GLN A 39 4.73 -12.83 14.26
N GLY A 40 3.90 -13.55 13.50
CA GLY A 40 2.59 -13.07 13.07
C GLY A 40 2.63 -12.29 11.76
N VAL A 41 1.46 -11.76 11.37
CA VAL A 41 1.23 -11.02 10.12
C VAL A 41 1.80 -9.60 10.15
N ALA A 42 2.05 -9.07 11.34
CA ALA A 42 2.57 -7.73 11.59
C ALA A 42 3.43 -7.73 12.85
N TYR A 43 4.34 -6.77 12.97
CA TYR A 43 5.21 -6.56 14.12
C TYR A 43 5.39 -5.05 14.37
N VAL A 44 5.92 -4.69 15.54
CA VAL A 44 6.30 -3.31 15.84
C VAL A 44 7.75 -3.13 15.41
N ASP A 45 8.00 -2.15 14.56
CA ASP A 45 9.33 -1.83 14.05
C ASP A 45 10.17 -1.02 15.06
N GLU A 46 11.39 -0.63 14.66
CA GLU A 46 12.32 0.14 15.51
C GLU A 46 11.83 1.57 15.79
N GLU A 47 10.96 2.11 14.93
CA GLU A 47 10.34 3.43 15.11
C GLU A 47 9.09 3.37 16.01
N GLY A 48 8.63 2.16 16.39
CA GLY A 48 7.46 1.94 17.21
C GLY A 48 6.17 1.81 16.39
N ASP A 49 6.25 1.75 15.07
CA ASP A 49 5.11 1.62 14.18
C ASP A 49 4.71 0.15 13.99
N LEU A 50 3.40 -0.13 13.97
CA LEU A 50 2.88 -1.46 13.61
C LEU A 50 2.94 -1.60 12.09
N VAL A 51 3.74 -2.57 11.61
CA VAL A 51 3.98 -2.78 10.18
C VAL A 51 3.77 -4.25 9.79
N THR A 52 3.49 -4.52 8.51
CA THR A 52 3.39 -5.90 8.02
C THR A 52 4.71 -6.63 8.18
N SER A 53 4.66 -7.92 8.54
CA SER A 53 5.86 -8.76 8.60
C SER A 53 6.51 -8.89 7.22
N ILE A 54 7.85 -9.00 7.21
CA ILE A 54 8.68 -9.07 6.02
C ILE A 54 9.59 -10.30 6.04
N VAL A 55 9.88 -10.82 4.86
CA VAL A 55 10.79 -11.95 4.63
C VAL A 55 12.18 -11.41 4.32
N ASN A 56 13.19 -11.81 5.10
CA ASN A 56 14.59 -11.48 4.86
C ASN A 56 14.89 -9.98 4.67
N GLY A 57 14.12 -9.11 5.35
CA GLY A 57 14.29 -7.66 5.24
C GLY A 57 13.93 -7.07 3.87
N LYS A 58 13.15 -7.77 3.05
CA LYS A 58 12.83 -7.36 1.67
C LYS A 58 11.36 -7.45 1.33
N ASP A 59 10.81 -8.65 1.28
CA ASP A 59 9.47 -8.89 0.73
C ASP A 59 8.41 -8.94 1.84
N CYS A 60 7.26 -8.30 1.60
CA CYS A 60 6.11 -8.45 2.47
C CYS A 60 5.67 -9.92 2.51
N VAL A 61 5.29 -10.44 3.70
CA VAL A 61 4.79 -11.83 3.86
C VAL A 61 3.57 -12.15 2.99
N PHE A 62 2.84 -11.14 2.52
CA PHE A 62 1.71 -11.32 1.60
C PHE A 62 2.10 -11.31 0.12
N THR A 63 3.40 -11.34 -0.18
CA THR A 63 3.87 -11.44 -1.58
C THR A 63 3.60 -12.84 -2.12
N CYS A 64 3.01 -12.91 -3.32
CA CYS A 64 2.83 -14.13 -4.09
C CYS A 64 3.14 -13.87 -5.57
N TYR A 65 3.20 -14.91 -6.38
CA TYR A 65 3.47 -14.81 -7.81
C TYR A 65 2.35 -15.43 -8.64
N GLY A 66 1.91 -14.72 -9.65
CA GLY A 66 0.99 -15.24 -10.65
C GLY A 66 1.65 -16.26 -11.59
N LYS A 67 0.83 -16.95 -12.40
CA LYS A 67 1.31 -17.96 -13.39
C LYS A 67 2.33 -17.41 -14.40
N ASN A 68 2.31 -16.11 -14.64
CA ASN A 68 3.25 -15.39 -15.51
C ASN A 68 4.49 -14.86 -14.79
N GLY A 69 4.71 -15.25 -13.53
CA GLY A 69 5.80 -14.74 -12.68
C GLY A 69 5.60 -13.31 -12.17
N MET A 70 4.44 -12.69 -12.39
CA MET A 70 4.16 -11.35 -11.90
C MET A 70 3.98 -11.36 -10.39
N CYS A 71 4.71 -10.47 -9.71
CA CYS A 71 4.58 -10.24 -8.28
C CYS A 71 3.22 -9.63 -7.95
N GLN A 72 2.52 -10.20 -6.99
CA GLN A 72 1.19 -9.79 -6.54
C GLN A 72 1.10 -9.79 -5.01
N CYS A 73 0.09 -9.11 -4.48
CA CYS A 73 -0.30 -9.23 -3.09
C CYS A 73 -1.38 -10.30 -2.96
N ALA A 74 -1.17 -11.32 -2.12
CA ALA A 74 -2.14 -12.40 -1.89
C ALA A 74 -3.47 -11.88 -1.36
N VAL A 75 -3.45 -10.83 -0.52
CA VAL A 75 -4.67 -10.17 0.00
C VAL A 75 -5.45 -9.53 -1.15
N GLU A 76 -4.79 -8.72 -1.99
CA GLU A 76 -5.44 -8.10 -3.14
C GLU A 76 -5.96 -9.13 -4.14
N LYS A 77 -5.19 -10.20 -4.39
CA LYS A 77 -5.60 -11.31 -5.25
C LYS A 77 -6.90 -11.95 -4.74
N ALA A 78 -6.95 -12.33 -3.46
CA ALA A 78 -8.13 -12.95 -2.87
C ALA A 78 -9.36 -12.02 -2.89
N PHE A 79 -9.17 -10.72 -2.68
CA PHE A 79 -10.24 -9.73 -2.83
C PHE A 79 -10.78 -9.68 -4.27
N ARG A 80 -9.88 -9.59 -5.27
CA ARG A 80 -10.28 -9.56 -6.69
C ARG A 80 -10.96 -10.85 -7.15
N GLU A 81 -10.65 -11.97 -6.51
CA GLU A 81 -11.30 -13.27 -6.71
C GLU A 81 -12.62 -13.41 -5.93
N GLY A 82 -13.02 -12.39 -5.16
CA GLY A 82 -14.27 -12.40 -4.37
C GLY A 82 -14.25 -13.36 -3.18
N LYS A 83 -13.06 -13.77 -2.72
CA LYS A 83 -12.90 -14.71 -1.59
C LYS A 83 -12.95 -14.01 -0.23
N ILE A 84 -12.65 -12.71 -0.19
CA ILE A 84 -12.62 -11.87 1.00
C ILE A 84 -13.19 -10.48 0.68
N ASP A 85 -13.63 -9.76 1.70
CA ASP A 85 -14.16 -8.39 1.61
C ASP A 85 -13.12 -7.29 1.96
N PHE A 86 -11.94 -7.68 2.41
CA PHE A 86 -10.86 -6.78 2.76
C PHE A 86 -9.88 -6.61 1.61
N TYR A 87 -9.84 -5.41 0.99
CA TYR A 87 -8.98 -5.17 -0.18
C TYR A 87 -7.49 -5.28 0.13
N LYS A 88 -6.98 -4.42 0.99
CA LYS A 88 -5.61 -4.40 1.56
C LYS A 88 -5.45 -3.22 2.51
N PRO A 89 -4.37 -3.15 3.31
CA PRO A 89 -4.08 -1.99 4.14
C PRO A 89 -4.07 -0.68 3.34
N VAL A 90 -4.56 0.38 3.96
CA VAL A 90 -4.65 1.71 3.31
C VAL A 90 -3.28 2.21 2.89
N SER A 91 -2.24 1.99 3.70
CA SER A 91 -0.86 2.34 3.36
C SER A 91 -0.38 1.68 2.08
N CYS A 92 -0.70 0.39 1.87
CA CYS A 92 -0.40 -0.34 0.63
C CYS A 92 -1.19 0.18 -0.56
N HIS A 93 -2.43 0.63 -0.35
CA HIS A 93 -3.29 1.15 -1.40
C HIS A 93 -2.87 2.56 -1.83
N LEU A 94 -2.39 3.38 -0.89
CA LEU A 94 -1.90 4.74 -1.14
C LEU A 94 -0.51 4.79 -1.79
N TYR A 95 0.27 3.70 -1.74
CA TYR A 95 1.62 3.73 -2.28
C TYR A 95 1.65 4.17 -3.77
N PRO A 96 2.49 5.09 -4.19
CA PRO A 96 3.71 5.61 -3.55
C PRO A 96 3.53 6.81 -2.58
N VAL A 97 2.31 7.18 -2.24
CA VAL A 97 2.07 8.17 -1.18
C VAL A 97 2.22 7.50 0.19
N ARG A 98 3.02 8.09 1.07
CA ARG A 98 3.21 7.69 2.46
C ARG A 98 2.68 8.78 3.37
N LEU A 99 1.97 8.35 4.41
CA LEU A 99 1.44 9.24 5.44
C LEU A 99 2.32 9.15 6.68
N LYS A 100 2.55 10.29 7.32
CA LYS A 100 3.10 10.37 8.67
C LYS A 100 2.18 11.23 9.51
N GLU A 101 1.59 10.62 10.53
CA GLU A 101 0.71 11.30 11.46
C GLU A 101 1.53 12.10 12.47
N TYR A 102 1.13 13.34 12.69
CA TYR A 102 1.62 14.22 13.74
C TYR A 102 0.45 14.65 14.61
N LYS A 103 0.73 15.26 15.77
CA LYS A 103 -0.30 15.65 16.72
C LYS A 103 -1.41 16.53 16.11
N ASP A 104 -1.05 17.46 15.24
CA ASP A 104 -1.97 18.47 14.70
C ASP A 104 -2.22 18.35 13.20
N PHE A 105 -1.50 17.46 12.48
CA PHE A 105 -1.63 17.27 11.03
C PHE A 105 -1.10 15.92 10.58
N ALA A 106 -1.53 15.48 9.40
CA ALA A 106 -0.95 14.34 8.68
C ALA A 106 -0.10 14.86 7.51
N ALA A 107 1.18 14.48 7.47
CA ALA A 107 2.04 14.75 6.33
C ALA A 107 1.79 13.74 5.22
N VAL A 108 1.53 14.24 4.00
CA VAL A 108 1.29 13.44 2.80
C VAL A 108 2.54 13.54 1.92
N ASN A 109 3.35 12.49 1.86
CA ASN A 109 4.65 12.49 1.20
C ASN A 109 4.67 11.54 0.01
N TYR A 110 5.31 11.95 -1.08
CA TYR A 110 5.59 11.08 -2.22
C TYR A 110 6.92 10.34 -2.03
N HIS A 111 6.87 9.01 -1.97
CA HIS A 111 8.05 8.18 -1.84
C HIS A 111 8.72 7.96 -3.21
N ARG A 112 9.92 8.50 -3.37
CA ARG A 112 10.72 8.35 -4.60
C ARG A 112 11.57 7.09 -4.53
N TRP A 113 11.11 6.04 -5.15
CA TRP A 113 11.82 4.77 -5.18
C TRP A 113 12.15 4.34 -6.62
N LYS A 114 13.34 3.76 -6.82
CA LYS A 114 13.80 3.36 -8.16
C LYS A 114 12.86 2.38 -8.87
N ILE A 115 12.21 1.49 -8.12
CA ILE A 115 11.26 0.52 -8.66
C ILE A 115 10.04 1.18 -9.32
N CYS A 116 9.66 2.40 -8.89
CA CYS A 116 8.55 3.17 -9.46
C CYS A 116 8.90 3.89 -10.77
N LYS A 117 10.16 3.85 -11.21
CA LYS A 117 10.62 4.63 -12.38
C LYS A 117 9.84 4.35 -13.65
N ALA A 118 9.50 3.10 -13.90
CA ALA A 118 8.70 2.72 -15.08
C ALA A 118 7.28 3.31 -15.02
N ALA A 119 6.67 3.32 -13.83
CA ALA A 119 5.36 3.93 -13.61
C ALA A 119 5.39 5.45 -13.78
N GLU A 120 6.46 6.14 -13.33
CA GLU A 120 6.65 7.57 -13.56
C GLU A 120 6.78 7.92 -15.05
N VAL A 121 7.49 7.08 -15.83
CA VAL A 121 7.62 7.26 -17.28
C VAL A 121 6.27 7.08 -17.96
N LEU A 122 5.53 6.03 -17.58
CA LEU A 122 4.19 5.79 -18.12
C LEU A 122 3.23 6.93 -17.77
N GLY A 123 3.17 7.35 -16.52
CA GLY A 123 2.31 8.45 -16.07
C GLY A 123 2.56 9.75 -16.83
N ARG A 124 3.83 10.08 -17.12
CA ARG A 124 4.18 11.24 -17.97
C ARG A 124 3.69 11.09 -19.40
N ARG A 125 3.84 9.89 -19.99
CA ARG A 125 3.37 9.62 -21.35
C ARG A 125 1.85 9.71 -21.45
N GLU A 126 1.14 9.14 -20.50
CA GLU A 126 -0.32 9.12 -20.44
C GLU A 126 -0.90 10.42 -19.85
N LYS A 127 -0.05 11.35 -19.39
CA LYS A 127 -0.42 12.61 -18.71
C LYS A 127 -1.29 12.39 -17.46
N VAL A 128 -1.10 11.27 -16.78
CA VAL A 128 -1.78 10.93 -15.52
C VAL A 128 -0.92 11.37 -14.34
N ARG A 129 -1.47 12.18 -13.45
CA ARG A 129 -0.79 12.62 -12.23
C ARG A 129 -1.02 11.63 -11.10
N VAL A 130 -0.14 11.64 -10.11
CA VAL A 130 -0.20 10.68 -9.01
C VAL A 130 -1.51 10.78 -8.20
N TYR A 131 -2.05 11.99 -7.99
CA TYR A 131 -3.30 12.16 -7.25
C TYR A 131 -4.51 11.66 -8.04
N GLU A 132 -4.48 11.73 -9.38
CA GLU A 132 -5.51 11.16 -10.25
C GLU A 132 -5.44 9.63 -10.24
N PHE A 133 -4.24 9.07 -10.36
CA PHE A 133 -4.01 7.63 -10.25
C PHE A 133 -4.45 7.06 -8.90
N LEU A 134 -4.25 7.81 -7.82
CA LEU A 134 -4.59 7.42 -6.45
C LEU A 134 -5.97 7.92 -5.98
N LYS A 135 -6.88 8.26 -6.90
CA LYS A 135 -8.22 8.74 -6.54
C LYS A 135 -8.91 7.88 -5.50
N GLU A 136 -9.06 6.58 -5.79
CA GLU A 136 -9.77 5.64 -4.90
C GLU A 136 -9.15 5.55 -3.49
N PRO A 137 -7.81 5.30 -3.33
CA PRO A 137 -7.22 5.23 -2.01
C PRO A 137 -7.22 6.56 -1.26
N LEU A 138 -7.12 7.69 -1.95
CA LEU A 138 -7.23 9.01 -1.34
C LEU A 138 -8.63 9.26 -0.80
N ILE A 139 -9.68 8.95 -1.59
CA ILE A 139 -11.07 9.01 -1.14
C ILE A 139 -11.30 8.07 0.03
N ARG A 140 -10.81 6.82 -0.05
CA ARG A 140 -10.91 5.84 1.04
C ARG A 140 -10.31 6.35 2.35
N ARG A 141 -9.19 7.07 2.28
CA ARG A 141 -8.46 7.55 3.47
C ARG A 141 -8.99 8.87 4.02
N PHE A 142 -9.33 9.82 3.15
CA PHE A 142 -9.61 11.20 3.52
C PHE A 142 -11.05 11.64 3.24
N GLY A 143 -11.79 10.88 2.46
CA GLY A 143 -13.15 11.19 2.03
C GLY A 143 -13.18 11.99 0.70
N GLU A 144 -14.36 11.97 0.10
CA GLU A 144 -14.59 12.54 -1.23
C GLU A 144 -14.42 14.07 -1.25
N LYS A 145 -14.88 14.75 -0.20
CA LYS A 145 -14.73 16.21 -0.08
C LYS A 145 -13.25 16.62 -0.10
N TRP A 146 -12.42 15.97 0.71
CA TRP A 146 -10.98 16.25 0.74
C TRP A 146 -10.32 16.01 -0.61
N TYR A 147 -10.71 14.95 -1.31
CA TYR A 147 -10.17 14.66 -2.64
C TYR A 147 -10.54 15.75 -3.67
N ASN A 148 -11.78 16.27 -3.61
CA ASN A 148 -12.21 17.36 -4.48
C ASN A 148 -11.43 18.64 -4.18
N ASP A 149 -11.25 19.00 -2.90
CA ASP A 149 -10.43 20.13 -2.46
C ASP A 149 -8.96 19.99 -2.97
N LEU A 150 -8.40 18.77 -2.94
CA LEU A 150 -7.07 18.47 -3.51
C LEU A 150 -7.04 18.73 -5.04
N CYS A 151 -8.05 18.30 -5.76
CA CYS A 151 -8.11 18.50 -7.22
C CYS A 151 -8.16 19.99 -7.57
N GLU A 152 -8.98 20.79 -6.88
CA GLU A 152 -9.06 22.25 -7.06
C GLU A 152 -7.71 22.94 -6.77
N ALA A 153 -7.06 22.55 -5.67
CA ALA A 153 -5.73 23.07 -5.32
C ALA A 153 -4.67 22.69 -6.37
N ALA A 154 -4.72 21.46 -6.87
CA ALA A 154 -3.80 20.99 -7.91
C ALA A 154 -4.00 21.74 -9.22
N GLU A 155 -5.24 21.99 -9.65
CA GLU A 155 -5.54 22.77 -10.83
C GLU A 155 -5.07 24.22 -10.72
N ALA A 156 -5.31 24.86 -9.58
CA ALA A 156 -4.83 26.21 -9.31
C ALA A 156 -3.31 26.30 -9.38
N TYR A 157 -2.61 25.37 -8.73
CA TYR A 157 -1.15 25.28 -8.77
C TYR A 157 -0.62 25.09 -10.19
N LEU A 158 -1.28 24.25 -11.00
CA LEU A 158 -0.87 23.98 -12.37
C LEU A 158 -1.10 25.17 -13.31
N LYS A 159 -2.13 25.97 -13.07
CA LYS A 159 -2.37 27.22 -13.83
C LYS A 159 -1.27 28.25 -13.55
N GLU A 160 -0.80 28.30 -12.31
CA GLU A 160 0.19 29.28 -11.89
C GLU A 160 1.65 28.85 -12.20
N TYR A 161 1.98 27.58 -11.96
CA TYR A 161 3.35 27.07 -12.01
C TYR A 161 3.57 25.93 -13.02
N GLY A 162 2.52 25.39 -13.62
CA GLY A 162 2.60 24.28 -14.58
C GLY A 162 3.23 24.73 -15.88
N LYS A 163 4.41 24.14 -16.19
CA LYS A 163 5.07 24.27 -17.50
C LYS A 163 4.74 23.10 -18.38
#